data_788ba0643ccb68b1dd6582850685565e
#
_entry.id   788ba0643ccb68b1dd6582850685565e
#
_cell.length_a   1.000
_cell.length_b   1.000
_cell.length_c   1.000
_cell.angle_alpha   90.00
_cell.angle_beta   90.00
_cell.angle_gamma   90.00
#
_symmetry.space_group_name_H-M   'P 1'
#
loop_
_entity.id
_entity.type
_entity.pdbx_description
1 polymer ?
#
loop_
_entity_poly.entity_id
_entity_poly.type
_entity_poly.pdbx_seq_one_letter_code
_entity_poly.pdbx_strand_id
1 'polypeptide(L)'
;MYYSEMVKKAVNIMFEAHKDDIDKGGYPYVFHPFYLATKLDGENEVCTALLHDVIEDHDDKYNFEYLEKEGFNNEIIEALRLLTHKKEIPYMEYIAKISKNDIAKVVKIEDLKHNLDTRRTNGEKSKKYDIYIMALELLEKGE
;
A
#
# COMPACT_ATOMS: atom_id res chain seq x y z
N MET A 1 -2.34 -9.07 12.66
CA MET A 1 -2.73 -9.42 11.27
C MET A 1 -3.98 -10.28 11.30
N TYR A 2 -4.87 -10.07 10.38
CA TYR A 2 -6.13 -10.81 10.29
C TYR A 2 -5.94 -12.05 9.40
N TYR A 3 -6.56 -13.18 9.77
CA TYR A 3 -6.45 -14.43 9.01
C TYR A 3 -7.82 -14.85 8.46
N SER A 4 -7.91 -14.98 7.12
CA SER A 4 -9.14 -15.42 6.44
C SER A 4 -8.79 -15.94 5.05
N GLU A 5 -9.76 -16.55 4.37
CA GLU A 5 -9.56 -17.01 3.00
C GLU A 5 -9.28 -15.84 2.06
N MET A 6 -9.92 -14.69 2.28
CA MET A 6 -9.68 -13.50 1.47
C MET A 6 -8.25 -12.98 1.64
N VAL A 7 -7.74 -12.94 2.88
CA VAL A 7 -6.37 -12.54 3.17
C VAL A 7 -5.38 -13.52 2.53
N LYS A 8 -5.66 -14.81 2.62
CA LYS A 8 -4.83 -15.84 1.99
C LYS A 8 -4.72 -15.60 0.49
N LYS A 9 -5.84 -15.32 -0.17
CA LYS A 9 -5.85 -14.99 -1.60
C LYS A 9 -5.02 -13.73 -1.88
N ALA A 10 -5.17 -12.70 -1.08
CA ALA A 10 -4.41 -11.45 -1.23
C ALA A 10 -2.90 -11.69 -1.07
N VAL A 11 -2.48 -12.51 -0.10
CA VAL A 11 -1.06 -12.86 0.08
C VAL A 11 -0.52 -13.55 -1.17
N ASN A 12 -1.28 -14.50 -1.72
CA ASN A 12 -0.83 -15.23 -2.91
C ASN A 12 -0.67 -14.31 -4.12
N ILE A 13 -1.62 -13.40 -4.32
CA ILE A 13 -1.54 -12.42 -5.42
C ILE A 13 -0.33 -11.49 -5.20
N MET A 14 -0.17 -10.98 -4.00
CA MET A 14 0.96 -10.10 -3.66
C MET A 14 2.29 -10.79 -3.92
N PHE A 15 2.43 -12.02 -3.45
CA PHE A 15 3.67 -12.77 -3.63
C PHE A 15 3.95 -13.03 -5.12
N GLU A 16 2.98 -13.49 -5.87
CA GLU A 16 3.17 -13.74 -7.30
C GLU A 16 3.52 -12.47 -8.07
N ALA A 17 2.89 -11.35 -7.72
CA ALA A 17 3.15 -10.08 -8.39
C ALA A 17 4.56 -9.55 -8.09
N HIS A 18 5.01 -9.64 -6.85
CA HIS A 18 6.24 -8.96 -6.40
C HIS A 18 7.43 -9.89 -6.12
N LYS A 19 7.29 -11.19 -6.37
CA LYS A 19 8.33 -12.17 -5.97
C LYS A 19 9.72 -11.90 -6.55
N ASP A 20 9.78 -11.25 -7.70
CA ASP A 20 11.05 -10.94 -8.36
C ASP A 20 11.46 -9.46 -8.18
N ASP A 21 10.67 -8.70 -7.45
CA ASP A 21 10.94 -7.27 -7.22
C ASP A 21 11.87 -7.10 -6.02
N ILE A 22 12.73 -6.08 -6.11
CA ILE A 22 13.69 -5.74 -5.06
C ILE A 22 13.46 -4.29 -4.67
N ASP A 23 13.51 -3.98 -3.37
CA ASP A 23 13.36 -2.62 -2.89
C ASP A 23 14.69 -1.84 -3.02
N LYS A 24 14.67 -0.55 -2.63
CA LYS A 24 15.85 0.33 -2.75
C LYS A 24 17.04 -0.12 -1.90
N GLY A 25 16.78 -0.87 -0.85
CA GLY A 25 17.85 -1.43 0.01
C GLY A 25 18.39 -2.76 -0.48
N GLY A 26 17.82 -3.32 -1.56
CA GLY A 26 18.23 -4.61 -2.10
C GLY A 26 17.50 -5.80 -1.49
N TYR A 27 16.48 -5.58 -0.66
CA TYR A 27 15.69 -6.64 -0.04
C TYR A 27 14.49 -7.03 -0.90
N PRO A 28 13.99 -8.27 -0.77
CA PRO A 28 12.78 -8.67 -1.51
C PRO A 28 11.63 -7.71 -1.24
N TYR A 29 11.00 -7.21 -2.30
CA TYR A 29 9.93 -6.22 -2.17
C TYR A 29 8.73 -6.76 -1.37
N VAL A 30 8.49 -8.08 -1.43
CA VAL A 30 7.36 -8.70 -0.71
C VAL A 30 7.38 -8.40 0.80
N PHE A 31 8.54 -8.09 1.37
CA PHE A 31 8.64 -7.72 2.79
C PHE A 31 7.81 -6.48 3.11
N HIS A 32 7.75 -5.51 2.20
CA HIS A 32 7.07 -4.24 2.44
C HIS A 32 5.54 -4.41 2.60
N PRO A 33 4.80 -4.91 1.60
CA PRO A 33 3.35 -5.07 1.77
C PRO A 33 3.01 -6.07 2.89
N PHE A 34 3.81 -7.09 3.07
CA PHE A 34 3.58 -8.05 4.14
C PHE A 34 3.76 -7.40 5.52
N TYR A 35 4.80 -6.60 5.69
CA TYR A 35 5.03 -5.88 6.94
C TYR A 35 3.85 -4.95 7.28
N LEU A 36 3.36 -4.21 6.29
CA LEU A 36 2.18 -3.36 6.47
C LEU A 36 0.99 -4.17 6.99
N ALA A 37 0.75 -5.31 6.38
CA ALA A 37 -0.36 -6.18 6.76
C ALA A 37 -0.26 -6.62 8.22
N THR A 38 0.96 -6.85 8.73
CA THR A 38 1.16 -7.25 10.13
C THR A 38 0.79 -6.15 11.13
N LYS A 39 0.70 -4.90 10.68
CA LYS A 39 0.35 -3.75 11.52
C LYS A 39 -1.15 -3.47 11.58
N LEU A 40 -1.94 -4.21 10.83
CA LEU A 40 -3.37 -3.97 10.69
C LEU A 40 -4.17 -5.19 11.14
N ASP A 41 -5.41 -4.96 11.57
CA ASP A 41 -6.24 -6.01 12.18
C ASP A 41 -7.50 -6.37 11.40
N GLY A 42 -8.02 -5.47 10.56
CA GLY A 42 -9.26 -5.72 9.81
C GLY A 42 -8.99 -6.44 8.50
N GLU A 43 -9.95 -7.28 8.06
CA GLU A 43 -9.81 -8.01 6.80
C GLU A 43 -9.62 -7.07 5.61
N ASN A 44 -10.42 -6.01 5.50
CA ASN A 44 -10.32 -5.07 4.39
C ASN A 44 -8.99 -4.32 4.42
N GLU A 45 -8.55 -3.89 5.58
CA GLU A 45 -7.30 -3.18 5.77
C GLU A 45 -6.10 -4.05 5.40
N VAL A 46 -6.10 -5.30 5.88
CA VAL A 46 -5.00 -6.24 5.59
C VAL A 46 -4.93 -6.57 4.10
N CYS A 47 -6.07 -6.87 3.47
CA CYS A 47 -6.11 -7.14 2.03
C CYS A 47 -5.63 -5.92 1.22
N THR A 48 -6.08 -4.72 1.60
CA THR A 48 -5.68 -3.49 0.91
C THR A 48 -4.17 -3.26 1.05
N ALA A 49 -3.61 -3.47 2.24
CA ALA A 49 -2.17 -3.33 2.45
C ALA A 49 -1.38 -4.30 1.57
N LEU A 50 -1.80 -5.56 1.51
CA LEU A 50 -1.13 -6.58 0.70
C LEU A 50 -1.16 -6.24 -0.79
N LEU A 51 -2.26 -5.64 -1.26
CA LEU A 51 -2.50 -5.40 -2.68
C LEU A 51 -2.14 -3.97 -3.13
N HIS A 52 -1.72 -3.08 -2.21
CA HIS A 52 -1.67 -1.65 -2.49
C HIS A 52 -0.76 -1.25 -3.66
N ASP A 53 0.31 -2.00 -3.93
CA ASP A 53 1.22 -1.71 -5.05
C ASP A 53 1.10 -2.69 -6.22
N VAL A 54 0.23 -3.70 -6.12
CA VAL A 54 0.12 -4.72 -7.16
C VAL A 54 -0.30 -4.10 -8.50
N ILE A 55 -1.32 -3.27 -8.49
CA ILE A 55 -1.84 -2.65 -9.72
C ILE A 55 -0.86 -1.58 -10.22
N GLU A 56 -0.33 -0.75 -9.32
CA GLU A 56 0.59 0.33 -9.72
C GLU A 56 1.86 -0.21 -10.36
N ASP A 57 2.43 -1.27 -9.81
CA ASP A 57 3.71 -1.82 -10.26
C ASP A 57 3.58 -2.90 -11.34
N HIS A 58 2.42 -3.57 -11.44
CA HIS A 58 2.22 -4.71 -12.33
C HIS A 58 0.88 -4.63 -13.08
N ASP A 59 0.56 -3.46 -13.63
CA ASP A 59 -0.70 -3.21 -14.31
C ASP A 59 -0.85 -3.97 -15.63
N ASP A 60 0.23 -4.49 -16.19
CA ASP A 60 0.20 -5.35 -17.37
C ASP A 60 -0.51 -6.69 -17.09
N LYS A 61 -0.50 -7.15 -15.86
CA LYS A 61 -1.07 -8.44 -15.48
C LYS A 61 -2.24 -8.30 -14.50
N TYR A 62 -2.22 -7.28 -13.66
CA TYR A 62 -3.22 -7.09 -12.60
C TYR A 62 -3.90 -5.74 -12.74
N ASN A 63 -5.24 -5.73 -12.72
CA ASN A 63 -6.03 -4.51 -12.75
C ASN A 63 -7.22 -4.66 -11.79
N PHE A 64 -8.03 -3.61 -11.67
CA PHE A 64 -9.18 -3.64 -10.74
C PHE A 64 -10.20 -4.69 -11.13
N GLU A 65 -10.43 -4.90 -12.44
CA GLU A 65 -11.34 -5.93 -12.91
C GLU A 65 -10.86 -7.32 -12.48
N TYR A 66 -9.56 -7.58 -12.58
CA TYR A 66 -8.96 -8.83 -12.12
C TYR A 66 -9.29 -9.07 -10.64
N LEU A 67 -9.08 -8.04 -9.80
CA LEU A 67 -9.33 -8.16 -8.36
C LEU A 67 -10.83 -8.34 -8.05
N GLU A 68 -11.70 -7.66 -8.78
CA GLU A 68 -13.15 -7.85 -8.63
C GLU A 68 -13.55 -9.29 -8.95
N LYS A 69 -13.02 -9.87 -10.03
CA LYS A 69 -13.28 -11.25 -10.41
C LYS A 69 -12.75 -12.24 -9.38
N GLU A 70 -11.67 -11.89 -8.69
CA GLU A 70 -11.11 -12.71 -7.62
C GLU A 70 -11.92 -12.63 -6.33
N GLY A 71 -12.93 -11.78 -6.27
CA GLY A 71 -13.87 -11.72 -5.16
C GLY A 71 -13.60 -10.66 -4.11
N PHE A 72 -12.67 -9.74 -4.36
CA PHE A 72 -12.43 -8.65 -3.42
C PHE A 72 -13.59 -7.67 -3.46
N ASN A 73 -14.04 -7.22 -2.29
CA ASN A 73 -15.25 -6.41 -2.17
C ASN A 73 -15.00 -4.95 -2.60
N ASN A 74 -16.10 -4.19 -2.74
CA ASN A 74 -16.04 -2.79 -3.19
C ASN A 74 -15.21 -1.90 -2.28
N GLU A 75 -15.23 -2.14 -0.98
CA GLU A 75 -14.46 -1.32 -0.02
C GLU A 75 -12.96 -1.45 -0.26
N ILE A 76 -12.49 -2.68 -0.52
CA ILE A 76 -11.10 -2.93 -0.87
C ILE A 76 -10.76 -2.26 -2.21
N ILE A 77 -11.61 -2.45 -3.22
CA ILE A 77 -11.37 -1.90 -4.55
C ILE A 77 -11.32 -0.37 -4.52
N GLU A 78 -12.25 0.29 -3.82
CA GLU A 78 -12.24 1.75 -3.71
C GLU A 78 -10.99 2.27 -3.01
N ALA A 79 -10.58 1.62 -1.92
CA ALA A 79 -9.36 2.00 -1.23
C ALA A 79 -8.14 1.86 -2.14
N LEU A 80 -8.06 0.76 -2.90
CA LEU A 80 -6.95 0.54 -3.84
C LEU A 80 -6.94 1.58 -4.97
N ARG A 81 -8.12 2.00 -5.46
CA ARG A 81 -8.18 3.07 -6.47
C ARG A 81 -7.58 4.37 -5.94
N LEU A 82 -7.90 4.71 -4.70
CA LEU A 82 -7.34 5.92 -4.07
C LEU A 82 -5.83 5.80 -3.84
N LEU A 83 -5.36 4.60 -3.53
CA LEU A 83 -3.94 4.36 -3.25
C LEU A 83 -3.08 4.28 -4.52
N THR A 84 -3.69 4.12 -5.69
CA THR A 84 -2.96 4.08 -6.95
C THR A 84 -2.76 5.51 -7.45
N HIS A 85 -1.51 6.01 -7.33
CA HIS A 85 -1.20 7.40 -7.67
C HIS A 85 -1.05 7.59 -9.17
N LYS A 86 -1.81 8.55 -9.72
CA LYS A 86 -1.69 8.94 -11.13
C LYS A 86 -0.68 10.07 -11.25
N LYS A 87 0.22 9.97 -12.23
CA LYS A 87 1.33 10.92 -12.40
C LYS A 87 0.89 12.39 -12.52
N GLU A 88 -0.25 12.64 -13.17
CA GLU A 88 -0.76 14.00 -13.40
C GLU A 88 -1.36 14.64 -12.14
N ILE A 89 -1.57 13.87 -11.07
CA ILE A 89 -2.13 14.38 -9.81
C ILE A 89 -0.99 14.74 -8.85
N PRO A 90 -0.93 15.98 -8.34
CA PRO A 90 0.08 16.35 -7.34
C PRO A 90 0.01 15.44 -6.12
N TYR A 91 1.16 15.09 -5.56
CA TYR A 91 1.24 14.11 -4.47
C TYR A 91 0.37 14.49 -3.28
N MET A 92 0.40 15.75 -2.84
CA MET A 92 -0.39 16.17 -1.66
C MET A 92 -1.90 16.18 -1.93
N GLU A 93 -2.32 16.38 -3.19
CA GLU A 93 -3.72 16.23 -3.56
C GLU A 93 -4.16 14.75 -3.47
N TYR A 94 -3.31 13.84 -3.95
CA TYR A 94 -3.48 12.40 -3.81
C TYR A 94 -3.64 12.02 -2.33
N ILE A 95 -2.77 12.54 -1.47
CA ILE A 95 -2.83 12.28 -0.02
C ILE A 95 -4.13 12.84 0.59
N ALA A 96 -4.55 14.04 0.17
CA ALA A 96 -5.79 14.63 0.68
C ALA A 96 -7.02 13.77 0.36
N LYS A 97 -7.06 13.16 -0.81
CA LYS A 97 -8.15 12.24 -1.19
C LYS A 97 -8.13 10.97 -0.33
N ILE A 98 -6.94 10.44 -0.07
CA ILE A 98 -6.76 9.26 0.80
C ILE A 98 -7.28 9.54 2.21
N SER A 99 -7.07 10.76 2.72
CA SER A 99 -7.49 11.14 4.08
C SER A 99 -8.99 10.98 4.33
N LYS A 100 -9.78 10.92 3.27
CA LYS A 100 -11.25 10.82 3.36
C LYS A 100 -11.77 9.38 3.33
N ASN A 101 -10.89 8.40 3.19
CA ASN A 101 -11.26 6.98 3.15
C ASN A 101 -10.53 6.27 4.29
N ASP A 102 -11.27 5.71 5.23
CA ASP A 102 -10.71 5.13 6.45
C ASP A 102 -9.73 3.99 6.17
N ILE A 103 -10.03 3.14 5.19
CA ILE A 103 -9.16 2.01 4.85
C ILE A 103 -7.88 2.50 4.17
N ALA A 104 -8.01 3.33 3.14
CA ALA A 104 -6.86 3.85 2.41
C ALA A 104 -5.94 4.65 3.34
N LYS A 105 -6.53 5.42 4.26
CA LYS A 105 -5.80 6.25 5.22
C LYS A 105 -4.91 5.41 6.14
N VAL A 106 -5.45 4.39 6.80
CA VAL A 106 -4.64 3.59 7.72
C VAL A 106 -3.55 2.80 7.00
N VAL A 107 -3.84 2.33 5.79
CA VAL A 107 -2.83 1.64 4.97
C VAL A 107 -1.72 2.63 4.58
N LYS A 108 -2.08 3.82 4.11
CA LYS A 108 -1.08 4.81 3.70
C LYS A 108 -0.23 5.31 4.87
N ILE A 109 -0.80 5.42 6.05
CA ILE A 109 -0.02 5.78 7.25
C ILE A 109 1.07 4.73 7.49
N GLU A 110 0.75 3.45 7.45
CA GLU A 110 1.75 2.39 7.64
C GLU A 110 2.75 2.35 6.48
N ASP A 111 2.29 2.57 5.26
CA ASP A 111 3.14 2.65 4.09
C ASP A 111 4.20 3.75 4.24
N LEU A 112 3.77 4.94 4.62
CA LEU A 112 4.67 6.08 4.82
C LEU A 112 5.65 5.81 5.95
N LYS A 113 5.19 5.29 7.09
CA LYS A 113 6.07 4.96 8.22
C LYS A 113 7.15 3.97 7.81
N HIS A 114 6.79 2.95 7.05
CA HIS A 114 7.75 1.94 6.60
C HIS A 114 8.72 2.52 5.57
N ASN A 115 8.25 3.37 4.67
CA ASN A 115 9.10 4.04 3.68
C ASN A 115 10.03 5.08 4.30
N LEU A 116 9.69 5.60 5.47
CA LEU A 116 10.53 6.54 6.22
C LEU A 116 11.57 5.83 7.10
N ASP A 117 11.48 4.52 7.22
CA ASP A 117 12.42 3.73 8.04
C ASP A 117 13.73 3.58 7.28
N THR A 118 14.73 4.39 7.67
CA THR A 118 16.02 4.42 7.01
C THR A 118 16.87 3.15 7.22
N ARG A 119 16.48 2.26 8.12
CA ARG A 119 17.13 0.95 8.26
C ARG A 119 16.97 0.12 6.98
N ARG A 120 15.89 0.35 6.24
CA ARG A 120 15.63 -0.34 4.97
C ARG A 120 16.50 0.17 3.83
N THR A 121 17.11 1.32 3.99
CA THR A 121 17.92 1.98 2.95
C THR A 121 19.35 2.23 3.44
N ASN A 122 19.84 1.42 4.35
CA ASN A 122 21.21 1.51 4.89
C ASN A 122 21.52 2.88 5.51
N GLY A 123 20.51 3.50 6.14
CA GLY A 123 20.65 4.79 6.81
C GLY A 123 20.42 6.00 5.91
N GLU A 124 20.19 5.80 4.63
CA GLU A 124 20.00 6.90 3.68
C GLU A 124 18.53 7.34 3.60
N LYS A 125 18.30 8.65 3.59
CA LYS A 125 16.98 9.22 3.37
C LYS A 125 16.67 9.21 1.87
N SER A 126 15.43 8.81 1.50
CA SER A 126 15.03 8.88 0.10
C SER A 126 14.87 10.33 -0.35
N LYS A 127 14.87 10.56 -1.68
CA LYS A 127 14.61 11.89 -2.24
C LYS A 127 13.24 12.43 -1.85
N LYS A 128 12.31 11.54 -1.53
CA LYS A 128 10.93 11.89 -1.17
C LYS A 128 10.71 11.98 0.34
N TYR A 129 11.79 11.90 1.13
CA TYR A 129 11.68 11.86 2.59
C TYR A 129 10.83 13.02 3.15
N ASP A 130 11.12 14.24 2.74
CA ASP A 130 10.42 15.41 3.28
C ASP A 130 8.95 15.45 2.91
N ILE A 131 8.59 15.10 1.68
CA ILE A 131 7.19 15.08 1.27
C ILE A 131 6.43 13.94 1.97
N TYR A 132 7.09 12.83 2.26
CA TYR A 132 6.49 11.73 3.02
C TYR A 132 6.21 12.15 4.46
N ILE A 133 7.09 12.94 5.08
CA ILE A 133 6.84 13.49 6.43
C ILE A 133 5.60 14.39 6.39
N MET A 134 5.49 15.28 5.40
CA MET A 134 4.33 16.15 5.26
C MET A 134 3.05 15.37 5.07
N ALA A 135 3.09 14.33 4.24
CA ALA A 135 1.94 13.47 3.98
C ALA A 135 1.49 12.75 5.26
N LEU A 136 2.44 12.20 5.99
CA LEU A 136 2.14 11.51 7.25
C LEU A 136 1.51 12.46 8.27
N GLU A 137 2.04 13.66 8.41
CA GLU A 137 1.46 14.67 9.30
C GLU A 137 0.01 14.99 8.92
N LEU A 138 -0.26 15.16 7.62
CA LEU A 138 -1.62 15.45 7.15
C LEU A 138 -2.58 14.31 7.52
N LEU A 139 -2.17 13.06 7.27
CA LEU A 139 -3.02 11.90 7.54
C LEU A 139 -3.26 11.69 9.03
N GLU A 140 -2.26 11.93 9.86
CA GLU A 140 -2.39 11.75 11.31
C GLU A 140 -3.20 12.88 11.97
N LYS A 141 -3.13 14.10 11.44
CA LYS A 141 -3.92 15.23 11.95
C LYS A 141 -5.42 15.10 11.69
N GLY A 142 -5.79 14.41 10.63
CA GLY A 142 -7.18 14.24 10.24
C GLY A 142 -7.98 13.33 11.17
N GLU A 143 -7.36 12.89 12.23
CA GLU A 143 -8.01 12.08 13.25
C GLU A 143 -8.66 12.97 14.29
#